data_3598ea483b2d2fea62c0cec08e00dd95
#
_entry.id   3598ea483b2d2fea62c0cec08e00dd95
#
_cell.length_a   1.000
_cell.length_b   1.000
_cell.length_c   1.000
_cell.angle_alpha   90.00
_cell.angle_beta   90.00
_cell.angle_gamma   90.00
#
_symmetry.space_group_name_H-M   'P 1'
#
loop_
_entity.id
_entity.type
_entity.pdbx_description
1 polymer ?
#
loop_
_entity_poly.entity_id
_entity_poly.type
_entity_poly.pdbx_seq_one_letter_code
_entity_poly.pdbx_strand_id
1 'polypeptide(L)'
;MVPRVLIVDDHAAFRSFAHRVLVADGLVVVGEAADGAAAIAAVSELRPDVVLLDVGLPDMDGFTVAKALVAQDKPPVVVLVSSRSREDYGALIDVSSAVGFIAKSALSGDLVRQLLAAGT
;
A
#
# COMPACT_ATOMS: atom_id res chain seq x y z
N MET A 1 -14.03 -5.86 -12.46
CA MET A 1 -14.12 -5.06 -11.23
C MET A 1 -12.93 -4.10 -11.18
N VAL A 2 -13.19 -2.85 -10.84
CA VAL A 2 -12.10 -1.86 -10.71
C VAL A 2 -11.53 -1.93 -9.31
N PRO A 3 -10.20 -2.14 -9.15
CA PRO A 3 -9.59 -2.18 -7.82
C PRO A 3 -9.76 -0.86 -7.06
N ARG A 4 -10.07 -0.97 -5.78
CA ARG A 4 -10.21 0.15 -4.84
C ARG A 4 -8.95 0.23 -3.99
N VAL A 5 -8.26 1.35 -4.04
CA VAL A 5 -6.93 1.53 -3.45
C VAL A 5 -6.96 2.53 -2.31
N LEU A 6 -6.33 2.18 -1.20
CA LEU A 6 -5.98 3.11 -0.13
C LEU A 6 -4.49 3.43 -0.23
N ILE A 7 -4.14 4.71 -0.21
CA ILE A 7 -2.74 5.15 -0.26
C ILE A 7 -2.30 5.57 1.14
N VAL A 8 -1.23 4.96 1.66
CA VAL A 8 -0.70 5.23 3.00
C VAL A 8 0.75 5.70 2.89
N ASP A 9 0.97 6.97 3.18
CA ASP A 9 2.29 7.60 3.12
C ASP A 9 2.22 8.92 3.89
N ASP A 10 3.26 9.25 4.66
CA ASP A 10 3.28 10.50 5.41
C ASP A 10 3.66 11.72 4.55
N HIS A 11 4.11 11.51 3.32
CA HIS A 11 4.46 12.58 2.38
C HIS A 11 3.26 12.92 1.50
N ALA A 12 2.65 14.07 1.73
CA ALA A 12 1.49 14.51 0.96
C ALA A 12 1.77 14.59 -0.54
N ALA A 13 2.99 14.99 -0.92
CA ALA A 13 3.39 15.06 -2.34
C ALA A 13 3.33 13.70 -3.01
N PHE A 14 3.79 12.65 -2.34
CA PHE A 14 3.72 11.30 -2.89
C PHE A 14 2.27 10.82 -2.97
N ARG A 15 1.44 11.07 -1.95
CA ARG A 15 0.02 10.69 -2.01
C ARG A 15 -0.68 11.32 -3.21
N SER A 16 -0.43 12.61 -3.47
CA SER A 16 -1.00 13.30 -4.63
C SER A 16 -0.52 12.70 -5.94
N PHE A 17 0.78 12.41 -6.05
CA PHE A 17 1.38 11.79 -7.23
C PHE A 17 0.76 10.40 -7.47
N ALA A 18 0.72 9.56 -6.44
CA ALA A 18 0.16 8.21 -6.53
C ALA A 18 -1.31 8.24 -6.92
N HIS A 19 -2.09 9.15 -6.34
CA HIS A 19 -3.49 9.33 -6.69
C HIS A 19 -3.64 9.57 -8.20
N ARG A 20 -2.87 10.53 -8.76
CA ARG A 20 -2.94 10.85 -10.19
C ARG A 20 -2.55 9.66 -11.07
N VAL A 21 -1.47 8.98 -10.71
CA VAL A 21 -0.99 7.82 -11.48
C VAL A 21 -2.04 6.70 -11.51
N LEU A 22 -2.57 6.37 -10.34
CA LEU A 22 -3.52 5.26 -10.23
C LEU A 22 -4.84 5.57 -10.93
N VAL A 23 -5.37 6.78 -10.77
CA VAL A 23 -6.61 7.19 -11.44
C VAL A 23 -6.41 7.22 -12.96
N ALA A 24 -5.27 7.73 -13.45
CA ALA A 24 -4.97 7.74 -14.88
C ALA A 24 -4.90 6.32 -15.45
N ASP A 25 -4.49 5.34 -14.65
CA ASP A 25 -4.42 3.93 -15.06
C ASP A 25 -5.74 3.17 -14.81
N GLY A 26 -6.78 3.86 -14.42
CA GLY A 26 -8.12 3.30 -14.30
C GLY A 26 -8.48 2.67 -12.96
N LEU A 27 -7.67 2.88 -11.91
CA LEU A 27 -8.00 2.43 -10.57
C LEU A 27 -8.80 3.49 -9.82
N VAL A 28 -9.49 3.09 -8.75
CA VAL A 28 -10.23 4.00 -7.88
C VAL A 28 -9.46 4.17 -6.57
N VAL A 29 -9.13 5.41 -6.22
CA VAL A 29 -8.52 5.73 -4.92
C VAL A 29 -9.66 6.07 -3.96
N VAL A 30 -9.84 5.24 -2.92
CA VAL A 30 -10.95 5.40 -1.97
C VAL A 30 -10.58 6.22 -0.76
N GLY A 31 -9.30 6.46 -0.53
CA GLY A 31 -8.84 7.26 0.58
C GLY A 31 -7.33 7.34 0.67
N GLU A 32 -6.87 8.15 1.60
CA GLU A 32 -5.46 8.35 1.91
C GLU A 32 -5.27 8.39 3.42
N ALA A 33 -4.13 7.93 3.89
CA ALA A 33 -3.77 7.99 5.30
C ALA A 33 -2.30 8.41 5.43
N ALA A 34 -1.99 9.16 6.47
CA ALA A 34 -0.65 9.73 6.67
C ALA A 34 0.19 8.97 7.69
N ASP A 35 -0.39 8.01 8.41
CA ASP A 35 0.30 7.24 9.43
C ASP A 35 -0.35 5.85 9.60
N GLY A 36 0.26 5.01 10.42
CA GLY A 36 -0.19 3.63 10.59
C GLY A 36 -1.53 3.52 11.30
N ALA A 37 -1.77 4.33 12.33
CA ALA A 37 -3.04 4.31 13.06
C ALA A 37 -4.21 4.72 12.14
N ALA A 38 -4.02 5.77 11.34
CA ALA A 38 -5.02 6.21 10.39
C ALA A 38 -5.27 5.16 9.30
N ALA A 39 -4.22 4.45 8.86
CA ALA A 39 -4.34 3.38 7.87
C ALA A 39 -5.19 2.22 8.41
N ILE A 40 -4.94 1.78 9.63
CA ILE A 40 -5.68 0.67 10.25
C ILE A 40 -7.17 1.04 10.35
N ALA A 41 -7.48 2.25 10.80
CA ALA A 41 -8.86 2.74 10.89
C ALA A 41 -9.53 2.84 9.51
N ALA A 42 -8.79 3.36 8.51
CA ALA A 42 -9.31 3.53 7.15
C ALA A 42 -9.62 2.19 6.49
N VAL A 43 -8.78 1.17 6.68
CA VAL A 43 -9.03 -0.16 6.11
C VAL A 43 -10.30 -0.77 6.70
N SER A 44 -10.50 -0.64 8.00
CA SER A 44 -11.70 -1.13 8.67
C SER A 44 -12.97 -0.43 8.14
N GLU A 45 -12.88 0.87 7.88
CA GLU A 45 -14.02 1.67 7.43
C GLU A 45 -14.29 1.54 5.95
N LEU A 46 -13.25 1.68 5.11
CA LEU A 46 -13.37 1.78 3.66
C LEU A 46 -13.30 0.43 2.94
N ARG A 47 -12.68 -0.56 3.56
CA ARG A 47 -12.50 -1.92 3.01
C ARG A 47 -11.94 -1.90 1.60
N PRO A 48 -10.74 -1.35 1.40
CA PRO A 48 -10.13 -1.32 0.08
C PRO A 48 -9.73 -2.73 -0.37
N ASP A 49 -9.57 -2.90 -1.67
CA ASP A 49 -9.05 -4.16 -2.24
C ASP A 49 -7.54 -4.27 -2.03
N VAL A 50 -6.86 -3.14 -2.15
CA VAL A 50 -5.40 -3.08 -2.03
C VAL A 50 -4.99 -1.82 -1.27
N VAL A 51 -3.92 -1.95 -0.48
CA VAL A 51 -3.31 -0.84 0.23
C VAL A 51 -1.90 -0.65 -0.30
N LEU A 52 -1.59 0.56 -0.78
CA LEU A 52 -0.21 0.98 -1.04
C LEU A 52 0.33 1.54 0.26
N LEU A 53 1.34 0.90 0.81
CA LEU A 53 1.80 1.17 2.16
C LEU A 53 3.29 1.51 2.18
N ASP A 54 3.61 2.74 2.58
CA ASP A 54 5.00 3.16 2.76
C ASP A 54 5.62 2.37 3.91
N VAL A 55 6.85 1.92 3.73
CA VAL A 55 7.61 1.20 4.76
C VAL A 55 7.93 2.11 5.93
N GLY A 56 8.25 3.38 5.68
CA GLY A 56 8.66 4.32 6.73
C GLY A 56 7.57 5.31 7.13
N LEU A 57 6.73 4.94 8.09
CA LEU A 57 5.70 5.83 8.63
C LEU A 57 6.15 6.43 9.97
N PRO A 58 5.56 7.58 10.39
CA PRO A 58 6.04 8.29 11.59
C PRO A 58 5.73 7.59 12.92
N ASP A 59 4.65 6.81 12.99
CA ASP A 59 4.19 6.19 14.23
C ASP A 59 4.57 4.72 14.36
N MET A 60 4.71 4.01 13.25
CA MET A 60 5.13 2.60 13.23
C MET A 60 5.65 2.24 11.84
N ASP A 61 6.48 1.22 11.73
CA ASP A 61 6.98 0.81 10.42
C ASP A 61 5.91 0.11 9.58
N GLY A 62 6.10 0.11 8.25
CA GLY A 62 5.13 -0.47 7.34
C GLY A 62 4.96 -1.98 7.49
N PHE A 63 5.99 -2.70 7.93
CA PHE A 63 5.86 -4.15 8.16
C PHE A 63 4.90 -4.44 9.33
N THR A 64 4.96 -3.63 10.38
CA THR A 64 4.05 -3.73 11.53
C THR A 64 2.60 -3.41 11.09
N VAL A 65 2.42 -2.35 10.31
CA VAL A 65 1.10 -1.99 9.77
C VAL A 65 0.55 -3.10 8.88
N ALA A 66 1.37 -3.63 7.98
CA ALA A 66 0.95 -4.72 7.09
C ALA A 66 0.43 -5.93 7.87
N LYS A 67 1.14 -6.30 8.94
CA LYS A 67 0.72 -7.40 9.81
C LYS A 67 -0.64 -7.12 10.44
N ALA A 68 -0.86 -5.90 10.92
CA ALA A 68 -2.13 -5.51 11.52
C ALA A 68 -3.27 -5.51 10.50
N LEU A 69 -3.01 -5.06 9.27
CA LEU A 69 -4.02 -5.02 8.22
C LEU A 69 -4.48 -6.41 7.79
N VAL A 70 -3.55 -7.34 7.62
CA VAL A 70 -3.92 -8.70 7.18
C VAL A 70 -4.57 -9.51 8.30
N ALA A 71 -4.49 -9.06 9.54
CA ALA A 71 -5.16 -9.69 10.66
C ALA A 71 -6.63 -9.26 10.79
N GLN A 72 -7.09 -8.29 10.01
CA GLN A 72 -8.48 -7.84 10.04
C GLN A 72 -9.42 -8.87 9.40
N ASP A 73 -10.70 -8.73 9.67
CA ASP A 73 -11.75 -9.66 9.24
C ASP A 73 -11.79 -9.83 7.72
N LYS A 74 -11.68 -8.75 6.97
CA LYS A 74 -11.60 -8.76 5.51
C LYS A 74 -10.31 -8.10 5.07
N PRO A 75 -9.19 -8.85 5.10
CA PRO A 75 -7.89 -8.25 4.86
C PRO A 75 -7.73 -7.77 3.42
N PRO A 76 -7.17 -6.55 3.22
CA PRO A 76 -6.78 -6.11 1.90
C PRO A 76 -5.49 -6.80 1.47
N VAL A 77 -5.21 -6.76 0.17
CA VAL A 77 -3.88 -7.08 -0.34
C VAL A 77 -2.98 -5.88 -0.01
N VAL A 78 -1.81 -6.14 0.56
CA VAL A 78 -0.87 -5.07 0.94
C VAL A 78 0.32 -5.08 -0.01
N VAL A 79 0.60 -3.91 -0.61
CA VAL A 79 1.76 -3.68 -1.46
C VAL A 79 2.62 -2.62 -0.78
N LEU A 80 3.86 -2.97 -0.46
CA LEU A 80 4.79 -2.02 0.15
C LEU A 80 5.38 -1.10 -0.91
N VAL A 81 5.57 0.17 -0.57
CA VAL A 81 6.26 1.15 -1.40
C VAL A 81 7.35 1.84 -0.59
N SER A 82 8.42 2.24 -1.26
CA SER A 82 9.49 3.00 -0.63
C SER A 82 10.33 3.73 -1.68
N SER A 83 10.97 4.82 -1.26
CA SER A 83 12.00 5.47 -2.05
C SER A 83 13.33 4.71 -2.03
N ARG A 84 13.50 3.77 -1.09
CA ARG A 84 14.64 2.86 -1.06
C ARG A 84 14.39 1.68 -1.98
N SER A 85 15.47 0.97 -2.34
CA SER A 85 15.36 -0.21 -3.17
C SER A 85 14.95 -1.44 -2.34
N ARG A 86 14.45 -2.47 -3.03
CA ARG A 86 14.10 -3.74 -2.39
C ARG A 86 15.29 -4.33 -1.62
N GLU A 87 16.49 -4.20 -2.17
CA GLU A 87 17.71 -4.74 -1.58
C GLU A 87 18.03 -4.12 -0.22
N ASP A 88 17.63 -2.87 0.02
CA ASP A 88 17.86 -2.19 1.29
C ASP A 88 17.10 -2.84 2.45
N TYR A 89 16.03 -3.56 2.17
CA TYR A 89 15.24 -4.26 3.18
C TYR A 89 15.57 -5.74 3.30
N GLY A 90 16.24 -6.30 2.29
CA GLY A 90 16.63 -7.69 2.28
C GLY A 90 15.46 -8.65 2.46
N ALA A 91 15.61 -9.64 3.33
CA ALA A 91 14.59 -10.65 3.57
C ALA A 91 13.35 -10.13 4.29
N LEU A 92 13.35 -8.90 4.84
CA LEU A 92 12.18 -8.36 5.54
C LEU A 92 10.94 -8.31 4.65
N ILE A 93 11.11 -8.00 3.36
CA ILE A 93 10.00 -7.98 2.41
C ILE A 93 9.44 -9.39 2.21
N ASP A 94 10.31 -10.37 2.04
CA ASP A 94 9.91 -11.75 1.75
C ASP A 94 9.15 -12.41 2.90
N VAL A 95 9.47 -12.05 4.15
CA VAL A 95 8.79 -12.58 5.34
C VAL A 95 7.65 -11.69 5.80
N SER A 96 7.40 -10.57 5.12
CA SER A 96 6.32 -9.67 5.48
C SER A 96 4.95 -10.21 5.08
N SER A 97 3.91 -9.58 5.58
CA SER A 97 2.53 -9.90 5.22
C SER A 97 2.10 -9.28 3.89
N ALA A 98 2.99 -8.52 3.23
CA ALA A 98 2.70 -7.90 1.93
C ALA A 98 2.89 -8.91 0.80
N VAL A 99 2.15 -8.70 -0.30
CA VAL A 99 2.29 -9.57 -1.49
C VAL A 99 3.44 -9.13 -2.37
N GLY A 100 3.95 -7.91 -2.21
CA GLY A 100 5.05 -7.43 -3.01
C GLY A 100 5.49 -6.03 -2.62
N PHE A 101 6.43 -5.52 -3.40
CA PHE A 101 7.09 -4.25 -3.18
C PHE A 101 7.20 -3.50 -4.52
N ILE A 102 6.92 -2.20 -4.49
CA ILE A 102 7.12 -1.32 -5.64
C ILE A 102 7.98 -0.15 -5.18
N ALA A 103 9.10 0.10 -5.86
CA ALA A 103 9.85 1.33 -5.65
C ALA A 103 8.97 2.52 -6.07
N LYS A 104 8.97 3.61 -5.28
CA LYS A 104 8.12 4.77 -5.57
C LYS A 104 8.31 5.31 -6.97
N SER A 105 9.55 5.26 -7.50
CA SER A 105 9.88 5.71 -8.85
C SER A 105 9.31 4.81 -9.95
N ALA A 106 8.88 3.60 -9.62
CA ALA A 106 8.35 2.62 -10.57
C ALA A 106 6.84 2.43 -10.46
N LEU A 107 6.15 3.22 -9.64
CA LEU A 107 4.72 3.06 -9.40
C LEU A 107 3.91 3.20 -10.70
N SER A 108 3.06 2.20 -10.94
CA SER A 108 2.06 2.24 -12.02
C SER A 108 0.82 1.44 -11.60
N GLY A 109 -0.31 1.74 -12.20
CA GLY A 109 -1.54 0.98 -11.96
C GLY A 109 -1.41 -0.47 -12.41
N ASP A 110 -0.65 -0.72 -13.49
CA ASP A 110 -0.45 -2.09 -14.00
C ASP A 110 0.31 -2.96 -12.99
N LEU A 111 1.35 -2.42 -12.35
CA LEU A 111 2.08 -3.15 -11.31
C LEU A 111 1.17 -3.46 -10.12
N VAL A 112 0.35 -2.50 -9.72
CA VAL A 112 -0.61 -2.71 -8.63
C VAL A 112 -1.60 -3.82 -8.98
N ARG A 113 -2.13 -3.81 -10.21
CA ARG A 113 -3.05 -4.88 -10.66
C ARG A 113 -2.39 -6.25 -10.67
N GLN A 114 -1.13 -6.32 -11.13
CA GLN A 114 -0.39 -7.59 -11.16
C GLN A 114 -0.21 -8.16 -9.75
N LEU A 115 0.17 -7.32 -8.79
CA LEU A 115 0.35 -7.75 -7.41
C LEU A 115 -0.96 -8.09 -6.73
N LEU A 116 -2.02 -7.35 -7.01
CA LEU A 116 -3.36 -7.67 -6.49
C LEU A 116 -3.81 -9.04 -6.99
N ALA A 117 -3.63 -9.33 -8.27
CA ALA A 117 -3.99 -10.63 -8.84
C ALA A 117 -3.18 -11.77 -8.22
N ALA A 118 -1.89 -11.54 -7.93
CA ALA A 118 -1.04 -12.53 -7.29
C ALA A 118 -1.43 -12.78 -5.83
N GLY A 119 -2.03 -11.78 -5.16
CA GLY A 119 -2.45 -11.88 -3.76
C GLY A 119 -3.86 -12.46 -3.55
N THR A 120 -4.57 -12.68 -4.63
CA THR A 120 -5.91 -13.26 -4.60
C THR A 120 -5.93 -14.60 -5.35
#